data_ed548e8b7181d6119a895c31eab6b8a4
#
_entry.id   ed548e8b7181d6119a895c31eab6b8a4
#
_cell.length_a   1.000
_cell.length_b   1.000
_cell.length_c   1.000
_cell.angle_alpha   90.00
_cell.angle_beta   90.00
_cell.angle_gamma   90.00
#
_symmetry.space_group_name_H-M   'P 1'
#
loop_
_entity.id
_entity.type
_entity.pdbx_description
1 polymer ?
#
loop_
_entity_poly.entity_id
_entity_poly.type
_entity_poly.pdbx_seq_one_letter_code
_entity_poly.pdbx_strand_id
1 'polypeptide(L)'
;DARAQYRMSSRSLFHGLMNYVATHGADAESEAYAIGYEYASRAHRYSLNYVDAAQAFLFFRNTLIDSVIKVYREANVSSGKTAETFGKMYTFTDDILISLLQTFQALNSHR
;
A
#
# COMPACT_ATOMS: atom_id res chain seq x y z
N ASP A 1 -10.20 -6.00 16.90
CA ASP A 1 -11.18 -6.04 15.85
C ASP A 1 -10.51 -5.90 14.49
N ALA A 2 -10.75 -6.86 13.60
CA ALA A 2 -10.18 -6.87 12.26
C ALA A 2 -10.55 -5.62 11.47
N ARG A 3 -11.77 -5.13 11.62
CA ARG A 3 -12.24 -3.94 10.93
C ARG A 3 -11.46 -2.69 11.34
N ALA A 4 -11.15 -2.56 12.63
CA ALA A 4 -10.35 -1.45 13.13
C ALA A 4 -8.91 -1.55 12.61
N GLN A 5 -8.36 -2.76 12.53
CA GLN A 5 -7.03 -2.99 12.00
C GLN A 5 -6.94 -2.63 10.52
N TYR A 6 -7.96 -2.95 9.73
CA TYR A 6 -8.01 -2.56 8.33
C TYR A 6 -8.04 -1.04 8.16
N ARG A 7 -8.79 -0.33 9.01
CA ARG A 7 -8.82 1.13 8.97
C ARG A 7 -7.44 1.73 9.25
N MET A 8 -6.75 1.19 10.27
CA MET A 8 -5.42 1.66 10.62
C MET A 8 -4.44 1.40 9.46
N SER A 9 -4.53 0.24 8.84
CA SER A 9 -3.67 -0.13 7.71
C SER A 9 -3.93 0.76 6.50
N SER A 10 -5.19 1.05 6.19
CA SER A 10 -5.57 1.94 5.10
C SER A 10 -5.06 3.36 5.33
N ARG A 11 -5.14 3.83 6.58
CA ARG A 11 -4.64 5.15 6.96
C ARG A 11 -3.12 5.22 6.82
N SER A 12 -2.41 4.17 7.24
CA SER A 12 -0.96 4.09 7.10
C SER A 12 -0.55 4.09 5.62
N LEU A 13 -1.26 3.34 4.79
CA LEU A 13 -1.03 3.30 3.35
C LEU A 13 -1.21 4.69 2.74
N PHE A 14 -2.30 5.36 3.09
CA PHE A 14 -2.59 6.69 2.58
C PHE A 14 -1.49 7.68 2.97
N HIS A 15 -1.09 7.69 4.25
CA HIS A 15 -0.04 8.58 4.73
C HIS A 15 1.29 8.31 4.04
N GLY A 16 1.68 7.04 3.90
CA GLY A 16 2.91 6.67 3.22
C GLY A 16 2.90 7.09 1.77
N LEU A 17 1.78 6.89 1.09
CA LEU A 17 1.62 7.27 -0.30
C LEU A 17 1.72 8.79 -0.49
N MET A 18 1.02 9.55 0.35
CA MET A 18 1.06 11.01 0.26
C MET A 18 2.47 11.55 0.58
N ASN A 19 3.14 10.95 1.54
CA ASN A 19 4.51 11.32 1.88
C ASN A 19 5.46 11.02 0.71
N TYR A 20 5.31 9.86 0.07
CA TYR A 20 6.10 9.48 -1.09
C TYR A 20 5.94 10.47 -2.23
N VAL A 21 4.71 10.85 -2.54
CA VAL A 21 4.42 11.80 -3.61
C VAL A 21 5.00 13.18 -3.29
N ALA A 22 4.95 13.60 -2.03
CA ALA A 22 5.41 14.93 -1.59
C ALA A 22 6.93 15.05 -1.54
N THR A 23 7.64 13.97 -1.13
CA THR A 23 9.08 14.04 -0.85
C THR A 23 9.96 13.45 -1.94
N HIS A 24 9.37 12.90 -2.99
CA HIS A 24 10.08 12.15 -4.03
C HIS A 24 10.91 10.99 -3.50
N GLY A 25 10.58 10.53 -2.28
CA GLY A 25 10.91 9.19 -1.84
C GLY A 25 12.31 8.86 -1.39
N ALA A 26 13.03 9.78 -0.74
CA ALA A 26 14.35 9.45 -0.19
C ALA A 26 14.29 8.21 0.72
N ASP A 27 13.19 8.06 1.49
CA ASP A 27 12.98 6.92 2.39
C ASP A 27 11.79 6.05 1.95
N ALA A 28 11.35 6.19 0.72
CA ALA A 28 10.14 5.53 0.24
C ALA A 28 10.22 4.00 0.30
N GLU A 29 11.38 3.46 -0.08
CA GLU A 29 11.59 2.01 -0.08
C GLU A 29 11.49 1.45 1.34
N SER A 30 12.15 2.10 2.29
CA SER A 30 12.10 1.75 3.71
C SER A 30 10.68 1.82 4.26
N GLU A 31 9.96 2.88 3.91
CA GLU A 31 8.60 3.11 4.35
C GLU A 31 7.65 2.07 3.76
N ALA A 32 7.79 1.77 2.48
CA ALA A 32 7.01 0.74 1.82
C ALA A 32 7.23 -0.63 2.47
N TYR A 33 8.50 -0.95 2.77
CA TYR A 33 8.84 -2.19 3.45
C TYR A 33 8.16 -2.28 4.81
N ALA A 34 8.20 -1.20 5.59
CA ALA A 34 7.60 -1.17 6.93
C ALA A 34 6.08 -1.37 6.87
N ILE A 35 5.43 -0.75 5.90
CA ILE A 35 3.97 -0.89 5.72
C ILE A 35 3.62 -2.33 5.35
N GLY A 36 4.34 -2.93 4.41
CA GLY A 36 4.12 -4.31 3.99
C GLY A 36 4.34 -5.30 5.14
N TYR A 37 5.38 -5.08 5.93
CA TYR A 37 5.66 -5.87 7.11
C TYR A 37 4.50 -5.82 8.10
N GLU A 38 3.99 -4.61 8.36
CA GLU A 38 2.89 -4.42 9.29
C GLU A 38 1.60 -5.08 8.81
N TYR A 39 1.30 -4.93 7.51
CA TYR A 39 0.14 -5.57 6.89
C TYR A 39 0.21 -7.09 7.03
N ALA A 40 1.35 -7.67 6.67
CA ALA A 40 1.53 -9.12 6.72
C ALA A 40 1.46 -9.64 8.15
N SER A 41 2.08 -8.94 9.09
CA SER A 41 2.09 -9.35 10.49
C SER A 41 0.68 -9.36 11.09
N ARG A 42 -0.13 -8.35 10.76
CA ARG A 42 -1.51 -8.29 11.23
C ARG A 42 -2.37 -9.36 10.59
N ALA A 43 -2.24 -9.56 9.28
CA ALA A 43 -3.00 -10.58 8.58
C ALA A 43 -2.66 -11.98 9.11
N HIS A 44 -1.39 -12.24 9.34
CA HIS A 44 -0.93 -13.50 9.90
C HIS A 44 -1.51 -13.72 11.31
N ARG A 45 -1.54 -12.66 12.12
CA ARG A 45 -2.11 -12.72 13.47
C ARG A 45 -3.59 -13.07 13.45
N TYR A 46 -4.33 -12.65 12.42
CA TYR A 46 -5.75 -12.97 12.28
C TYR A 46 -5.98 -14.23 11.45
N SER A 47 -4.93 -15.02 11.25
CA SER A 47 -5.00 -16.31 10.53
C SER A 47 -5.43 -16.18 9.07
N LEU A 48 -5.21 -15.04 8.46
CA LEU A 48 -5.43 -14.88 7.03
C LEU A 48 -4.25 -15.48 6.26
N ASN A 49 -4.53 -16.11 5.13
CA ASN A 49 -3.46 -16.59 4.28
C ASN A 49 -2.93 -15.46 3.39
N TYR A 50 -1.77 -15.69 2.77
CA TYR A 50 -1.10 -14.65 2.00
C TYR A 50 -1.89 -14.24 0.75
N VAL A 51 -2.65 -15.16 0.16
CA VAL A 51 -3.46 -14.85 -1.02
C VAL A 51 -4.57 -13.86 -0.66
N ASP A 52 -5.29 -14.14 0.44
CA ASP A 52 -6.35 -13.26 0.90
C ASP A 52 -5.81 -11.89 1.30
N ALA A 53 -4.66 -11.86 1.98
CA ALA A 53 -4.01 -10.62 2.37
C ALA A 53 -3.59 -9.79 1.14
N ALA A 54 -3.02 -10.45 0.13
CA ALA A 54 -2.61 -9.79 -1.11
C ALA A 54 -3.81 -9.24 -1.88
N GLN A 55 -4.90 -10.02 -1.95
CA GLN A 55 -6.12 -9.59 -2.63
C GLN A 55 -6.74 -8.38 -1.93
N ALA A 56 -6.78 -8.39 -0.61
CA ALA A 56 -7.29 -7.27 0.17
C ALA A 56 -6.45 -6.02 -0.07
N PHE A 57 -5.12 -6.16 -0.07
CA PHE A 57 -4.22 -5.05 -0.35
C PHE A 57 -4.46 -4.47 -1.75
N LEU A 58 -4.57 -5.34 -2.75
CA LEU A 58 -4.79 -4.90 -4.14
C LEU A 58 -6.13 -4.16 -4.28
N PHE A 59 -7.15 -4.64 -3.59
CA PHE A 59 -8.45 -3.97 -3.58
C PHE A 59 -8.33 -2.54 -3.01
N PHE A 60 -7.66 -2.40 -1.86
CA PHE A 60 -7.47 -1.10 -1.24
C PHE A 60 -6.62 -0.18 -2.12
N ARG A 61 -5.55 -0.72 -2.72
CA ARG A 61 -4.70 0.04 -3.63
C ARG A 61 -5.49 0.58 -4.80
N ASN A 62 -6.27 -0.28 -5.44
CA ASN A 62 -7.03 0.12 -6.63
C ASN A 62 -8.08 1.16 -6.28
N THR A 63 -8.77 0.99 -5.15
CA THR A 63 -9.76 1.95 -4.67
C THR A 63 -9.11 3.30 -4.40
N LEU A 64 -7.95 3.30 -3.77
CA LEU A 64 -7.21 4.52 -3.46
C LEU A 64 -6.76 5.24 -4.72
N ILE A 65 -6.22 4.51 -5.67
CA ILE A 65 -5.77 5.07 -6.95
C ILE A 65 -6.96 5.66 -7.72
N ASP A 66 -8.09 4.97 -7.77
CA ASP A 66 -9.30 5.47 -8.42
C ASP A 66 -9.78 6.78 -7.78
N SER A 67 -9.69 6.87 -6.45
CA SER A 67 -10.07 8.08 -5.72
C SER A 67 -9.15 9.26 -6.08
N VAL A 68 -7.85 9.02 -6.19
CA VAL A 68 -6.89 10.05 -6.57
C VAL A 68 -7.10 10.48 -8.01
N ILE A 69 -7.38 9.54 -8.92
CA ILE A 69 -7.70 9.85 -10.32
C ILE A 69 -8.88 10.80 -10.37
N LYS A 70 -9.93 10.51 -9.62
CA LYS A 70 -11.14 11.31 -9.59
C LYS A 70 -10.85 12.74 -9.14
N VAL A 71 -10.09 12.88 -8.04
CA VAL A 71 -9.71 14.18 -7.50
C VAL A 71 -8.87 14.97 -8.52
N TYR A 72 -7.91 14.32 -9.16
CA TYR A 72 -7.05 14.96 -10.15
C TYR A 72 -7.85 15.42 -11.38
N ARG A 73 -8.81 14.60 -11.80
CA ARG A 73 -9.68 14.92 -12.93
C ARG A 73 -10.56 16.12 -12.61
N GLU A 74 -11.13 16.14 -11.42
CA GLU A 74 -11.97 17.28 -10.96
C GLU A 74 -11.15 18.56 -10.80
N ALA A 75 -9.88 18.45 -10.44
CA ALA A 75 -8.98 19.58 -10.29
C ALA A 75 -8.32 20.00 -11.60
N ASN A 76 -8.63 19.34 -12.73
CA ASN A 76 -8.06 19.61 -14.05
C ASN A 76 -6.52 19.52 -14.06
N VAL A 77 -5.97 18.58 -13.33
CA VAL A 77 -4.53 18.32 -13.33
C VAL A 77 -4.12 17.81 -14.71
N SER A 78 -2.98 18.27 -15.22
CA SER A 78 -2.51 17.86 -16.55
C SER A 78 -2.33 16.35 -16.64
N SER A 79 -2.54 15.78 -17.83
CA SER A 79 -2.39 14.33 -18.03
C SER A 79 -0.96 13.86 -17.78
N GLY A 80 0.05 14.68 -18.10
CA GLY A 80 1.45 14.35 -17.82
C GLY A 80 1.73 14.24 -16.34
N LYS A 81 1.23 15.19 -15.55
CA LYS A 81 1.42 15.16 -14.09
C LYS A 81 0.64 14.03 -13.46
N THR A 82 -0.55 13.75 -13.96
CA THR A 82 -1.37 12.63 -13.48
C THR A 82 -0.64 11.30 -13.71
N ALA A 83 -0.09 11.10 -14.92
CA ALA A 83 0.66 9.88 -15.25
C ALA A 83 1.90 9.72 -14.39
N GLU A 84 2.63 10.82 -14.13
CA GLU A 84 3.81 10.79 -13.25
C GLU A 84 3.43 10.37 -11.84
N THR A 85 2.35 10.94 -11.31
CA THR A 85 1.86 10.59 -9.97
C THR A 85 1.46 9.12 -9.91
N PHE A 86 0.77 8.61 -10.92
CA PHE A 86 0.38 7.20 -10.96
C PHE A 86 1.58 6.27 -10.98
N GLY A 87 2.60 6.60 -11.77
CA GLY A 87 3.82 5.81 -11.80
C GLY A 87 4.43 5.67 -10.40
N LYS A 88 4.49 6.78 -9.67
CA LYS A 88 5.00 6.78 -8.29
C LYS A 88 4.13 5.97 -7.35
N MET A 89 2.81 6.10 -7.47
CA MET A 89 1.86 5.36 -6.64
C MET A 89 1.97 3.86 -6.87
N TYR A 90 2.06 3.43 -8.12
CA TYR A 90 2.20 2.01 -8.44
C TYR A 90 3.53 1.46 -7.93
N THR A 91 4.63 2.18 -8.12
CA THR A 91 5.94 1.75 -7.65
C THR A 91 5.95 1.56 -6.13
N PHE A 92 5.43 2.54 -5.41
CA PHE A 92 5.39 2.50 -3.95
C PHE A 92 4.53 1.34 -3.46
N THR A 93 3.34 1.17 -4.02
CA THR A 93 2.41 0.12 -3.59
C THR A 93 2.88 -1.26 -4.04
N ASP A 94 3.56 -1.39 -5.17
CA ASP A 94 4.18 -2.65 -5.57
C ASP A 94 5.26 -3.07 -4.57
N ASP A 95 6.06 -2.13 -4.08
CA ASP A 95 7.07 -2.40 -3.06
C ASP A 95 6.43 -2.86 -1.76
N ILE A 96 5.29 -2.27 -1.39
CA ILE A 96 4.53 -2.72 -0.21
C ILE A 96 4.06 -4.16 -0.40
N LEU A 97 3.51 -4.48 -1.57
CA LEU A 97 3.03 -5.83 -1.85
C LEU A 97 4.16 -6.86 -1.78
N ILE A 98 5.30 -6.54 -2.36
CA ILE A 98 6.47 -7.42 -2.32
C ILE A 98 6.90 -7.66 -0.87
N SER A 99 6.98 -6.61 -0.07
CA SER A 99 7.32 -6.70 1.35
C SER A 99 6.31 -7.56 2.12
N LEU A 100 5.02 -7.38 1.82
CA LEU A 100 3.94 -8.18 2.43
C LEU A 100 4.16 -9.67 2.14
N LEU A 101 4.43 -10.02 0.90
CA LEU A 101 4.63 -11.42 0.50
C LEU A 101 5.90 -12.00 1.11
N GLN A 102 6.99 -11.23 1.14
CA GLN A 102 8.25 -11.67 1.77
C GLN A 102 8.07 -11.90 3.26
N THR A 103 7.32 -11.03 3.93
CA THR A 103 7.06 -11.16 5.36
C THR A 103 6.23 -12.41 5.65
N PHE A 104 5.19 -12.67 4.85
CA PHE A 104 4.41 -13.90 4.99
C PHE A 104 5.27 -15.14 4.82
N GLN A 105 6.15 -15.13 3.83
CA GLN A 105 7.07 -16.24 3.59
C GLN A 105 7.94 -16.48 4.82
N ALA A 106 8.50 -15.41 5.39
CA ALA A 106 9.34 -15.52 6.57
C ALA A 106 8.55 -16.04 7.79
N LEU A 107 7.34 -15.53 8.01
CA LEU A 107 6.49 -15.95 9.13
C LEU A 107 6.08 -17.42 9.00
N ASN A 108 5.78 -17.88 7.80
CA ASN A 108 5.38 -19.26 7.55
C ASN A 108 6.56 -20.23 7.66
N SER A 109 7.79 -19.76 7.47
CA SER A 109 8.99 -20.57 7.55
C SER A 109 9.45 -20.83 9.00
N HIS A 110 8.99 -20.01 9.94
CA HIS A 110 9.38 -20.09 11.35
C HIS A 110 8.34 -20.83 12.20
N ARG A 111 8.03 -22.04 11.81
CA ARG A 111 7.14 -22.90 12.60
C ARG A 111 7.90 -23.89 13.44
#